data_69ea8fae9ba2cc774da43246b382d6e1
#
_entry.id   69ea8fae9ba2cc774da43246b382d6e1
#
_cell.length_a   1.000
_cell.length_b   1.000
_cell.length_c   1.000
_cell.angle_alpha   90.00
_cell.angle_beta   90.00
_cell.angle_gamma   90.00
#
_symmetry.space_group_name_H-M   'P 1'
#
loop_
_entity.id
_entity.type
_entity.pdbx_description
1 polymer ?
#
loop_
_entity_poly.entity_id
_entity_poly.type
_entity_poly.pdbx_seq_one_letter_code
_entity_poly.pdbx_strand_id
1 'polypeptide(L)'
;MKAKTFLAIAILLAFGQGAWAQTSSFPETDDEKGTEAKPFLIENIEDLNALASDVNSGTDYSGKHFKLTADLTFTAPVSPETSNFTPIGKVEYRDDNETPLYEEKAFKGVFDGGGKTISGIVVNTSDAEAVGLFGNVFYPGIIKNVKMTNCSFTGNYCVGAICGECNGGSAGEHKDVQWGIFDCEVGSNVTVTAATSGEGEDALPGWYAGGIVGDLKVSRATGCISAATVSGAEYVGGIAGSISHDKDAAGSPYGSLTDCFYTGNSVTATENKYAGTIVGLNGSVDDDDNLTDGTAGKLVFTLLDNDSEAAINNATRLSNYDDLEANVTLSGRTLYKDNSWNTICLPFAMTAEQVTAQLAPTKLMTLSTATFDDGTLTLNFADATEIEAGKPYIIKWTGNTEWGNPTFTGVTVSSAAPTDVTGTDANFHGIYTPYSTGGENKSMLYLGAENKIYYPNADMTINAFRAYFTLNNGITVGDLPQQARAFVLNFGDESTGIVNAEANSSLFILHSSLNEWYTLDGRRLTGKPSRAGVYINNGKKIVIK
;
A
#
# COMPACT_ATOMS: atom_id res chain seq x y z
N MET A 1 -5.62 90.84 2.06
CA MET A 1 -5.64 89.45 2.56
C MET A 1 -5.91 88.51 1.38
N LYS A 2 -4.95 87.68 1.04
CA LYS A 2 -4.97 86.88 -0.21
C LYS A 2 -5.83 85.64 -0.04
N ALA A 3 -6.88 85.45 -0.83
CA ALA A 3 -7.65 84.25 -0.96
C ALA A 3 -6.89 83.26 -1.88
N LYS A 4 -6.65 82.07 -1.40
CA LYS A 4 -6.08 80.98 -2.21
C LYS A 4 -7.26 80.17 -2.80
N THR A 5 -7.38 80.15 -4.10
CA THR A 5 -8.30 79.38 -4.88
C THR A 5 -7.76 77.96 -4.99
N PHE A 6 -8.49 76.96 -4.47
CA PHE A 6 -8.23 75.54 -4.75
C PHE A 6 -9.01 75.13 -6.00
N LEU A 7 -8.28 74.75 -7.02
CA LEU A 7 -8.84 74.15 -8.24
C LEU A 7 -9.06 72.65 -7.99
N ALA A 8 -10.29 72.20 -7.84
CA ALA A 8 -10.67 70.80 -7.79
C ALA A 8 -10.82 70.27 -9.23
N ILE A 9 -9.88 69.40 -9.64
CA ILE A 9 -10.03 68.64 -10.89
C ILE A 9 -10.91 67.44 -10.59
N ALA A 10 -12.15 67.48 -11.03
CA ALA A 10 -13.04 66.32 -11.05
C ALA A 10 -12.67 65.44 -12.24
N ILE A 11 -12.02 64.30 -11.96
CA ILE A 11 -11.84 63.23 -12.96
C ILE A 11 -13.14 62.45 -13.02
N LEU A 12 -13.89 62.60 -14.09
CA LEU A 12 -15.08 61.85 -14.41
C LEU A 12 -14.58 60.43 -14.88
N LEU A 13 -14.58 59.47 -14.01
CA LEU A 13 -14.44 58.07 -14.40
C LEU A 13 -15.79 57.58 -14.95
N ALA A 14 -15.90 57.52 -16.27
CA ALA A 14 -16.98 56.83 -16.95
C ALA A 14 -16.80 55.32 -16.70
N PHE A 15 -17.63 54.78 -15.84
CA PHE A 15 -17.79 53.34 -15.73
C PHE A 15 -18.50 52.80 -16.98
N GLY A 16 -17.71 52.46 -18.00
CA GLY A 16 -18.20 51.57 -19.04
C GLY A 16 -18.31 50.17 -18.46
N GLN A 17 -19.52 49.71 -18.29
CA GLN A 17 -19.78 48.27 -18.03
C GLN A 17 -19.47 47.47 -19.31
N GLY A 18 -18.20 47.28 -19.60
CA GLY A 18 -17.76 46.25 -20.49
C GLY A 18 -17.35 45.06 -19.61
N ALA A 19 -18.04 43.95 -19.73
CA ALA A 19 -17.55 42.69 -19.22
C ALA A 19 -16.20 42.46 -19.92
N TRP A 20 -15.11 42.74 -19.23
CA TRP A 20 -13.79 42.31 -19.67
C TRP A 20 -13.77 40.81 -19.49
N ALA A 21 -13.87 40.08 -20.59
CA ALA A 21 -13.46 38.68 -20.59
C ALA A 21 -12.00 38.68 -20.10
N GLN A 22 -11.77 38.17 -18.91
CA GLN A 22 -10.46 38.01 -18.33
C GLN A 22 -9.69 37.07 -19.29
N THR A 23 -8.71 37.62 -19.99
CA THR A 23 -7.87 36.79 -20.87
C THR A 23 -7.03 35.89 -19.98
N SER A 24 -7.22 34.57 -20.14
CA SER A 24 -6.41 33.56 -19.47
C SER A 24 -4.92 33.87 -19.63
N SER A 25 -4.15 33.72 -18.57
CA SER A 25 -2.69 33.89 -18.58
C SER A 25 -2.00 32.84 -19.44
N PHE A 26 -2.70 31.74 -19.72
CA PHE A 26 -2.26 30.66 -20.60
C PHE A 26 -3.19 30.62 -21.84
N PRO A 27 -2.90 31.42 -22.87
CA PRO A 27 -3.81 31.63 -23.98
C PRO A 27 -4.07 30.35 -24.78
N GLU A 28 -5.33 29.98 -24.93
CA GLU A 28 -5.80 28.85 -25.74
C GLU A 28 -5.65 29.09 -27.26
N THR A 29 -5.23 30.29 -27.67
CA THR A 29 -5.13 30.70 -29.08
C THR A 29 -3.98 30.05 -29.85
N ASP A 30 -3.10 29.32 -29.15
CA ASP A 30 -2.05 28.51 -29.75
C ASP A 30 -2.48 27.04 -29.65
N ASP A 31 -3.11 26.51 -30.69
CA ASP A 31 -3.63 25.11 -30.74
C ASP A 31 -2.56 24.03 -30.44
N GLU A 32 -1.29 24.41 -30.42
CA GLU A 32 -0.19 23.50 -30.08
C GLU A 32 0.21 23.52 -28.60
N LYS A 33 -0.15 24.55 -27.83
CA LYS A 33 0.19 24.65 -26.40
C LYS A 33 -0.88 24.05 -25.49
N GLY A 34 -0.44 23.62 -24.31
CA GLY A 34 -1.30 22.94 -23.36
C GLY A 34 -1.64 21.52 -23.74
N THR A 35 -0.91 20.91 -24.69
CA THR A 35 -0.99 19.47 -25.00
C THR A 35 0.05 18.69 -24.17
N GLU A 36 -0.07 17.37 -24.10
CA GLU A 36 0.93 16.52 -23.44
C GLU A 36 2.34 16.71 -24.01
N ALA A 37 2.46 16.85 -25.34
CA ALA A 37 3.74 17.03 -26.01
C ALA A 37 4.30 18.46 -25.86
N LYS A 38 3.45 19.45 -25.63
CA LYS A 38 3.80 20.87 -25.47
C LYS A 38 2.98 21.50 -24.33
N PRO A 39 3.22 21.12 -23.06
CA PRO A 39 2.47 21.64 -21.92
C PRO A 39 2.71 23.14 -21.73
N PHE A 40 1.77 23.78 -21.05
CA PHE A 40 2.02 25.10 -20.45
C PHE A 40 3.09 24.94 -19.37
N LEU A 41 4.08 25.83 -19.36
CA LEU A 41 5.20 25.76 -18.43
C LEU A 41 4.91 26.66 -17.21
N ILE A 42 5.15 26.12 -16.03
CA ILE A 42 5.19 26.86 -14.77
C ILE A 42 6.67 27.00 -14.40
N GLU A 43 7.22 28.17 -14.59
CA GLU A 43 8.66 28.44 -14.44
C GLU A 43 8.98 29.22 -13.16
N ASN A 44 7.97 29.90 -12.59
CA ASN A 44 8.09 30.77 -11.44
C ASN A 44 6.77 30.82 -10.63
N ILE A 45 6.78 31.59 -9.53
CA ILE A 45 5.62 31.73 -8.62
C ILE A 45 4.48 32.49 -9.31
N GLU A 46 4.81 33.47 -10.14
CA GLU A 46 3.84 34.26 -10.89
C GLU A 46 2.99 33.38 -11.82
N ASP A 47 3.61 32.41 -12.50
CA ASP A 47 2.89 31.45 -13.35
C ASP A 47 1.95 30.57 -12.53
N LEU A 48 2.40 30.08 -11.35
CA LEU A 48 1.56 29.28 -10.47
C LEU A 48 0.36 30.09 -9.93
N ASN A 49 0.60 31.34 -9.54
CA ASN A 49 -0.46 32.25 -9.10
C ASN A 49 -1.43 32.59 -10.23
N ALA A 50 -0.94 32.72 -11.46
CA ALA A 50 -1.77 32.95 -12.64
C ALA A 50 -2.71 31.74 -12.89
N LEU A 51 -2.19 30.51 -12.78
CA LEU A 51 -3.01 29.31 -12.86
C LEU A 51 -4.11 29.30 -11.79
N ALA A 52 -3.75 29.65 -10.54
CA ALA A 52 -4.72 29.73 -9.45
C ALA A 52 -5.80 30.79 -9.73
N SER A 53 -5.41 31.98 -10.21
CA SER A 53 -6.33 33.05 -10.58
C SER A 53 -7.31 32.62 -11.68
N ASP A 54 -6.79 31.98 -12.72
CA ASP A 54 -7.60 31.55 -13.86
C ASP A 54 -8.62 30.49 -13.47
N VAL A 55 -8.19 29.46 -12.71
CA VAL A 55 -9.10 28.39 -12.24
C VAL A 55 -10.15 28.96 -11.29
N ASN A 56 -9.75 29.82 -10.34
CA ASN A 56 -10.67 30.47 -9.40
C ASN A 56 -11.64 31.44 -10.07
N SER A 57 -11.32 31.89 -11.28
CA SER A 57 -12.22 32.70 -12.13
C SER A 57 -13.12 31.85 -13.03
N GLY A 58 -12.95 30.53 -13.05
CA GLY A 58 -13.83 29.58 -13.74
C GLY A 58 -13.25 28.93 -15.00
N THR A 59 -11.95 29.11 -15.29
CA THR A 59 -11.28 28.36 -16.36
C THR A 59 -10.84 26.99 -15.82
N ASP A 60 -11.47 25.90 -16.21
CA ASP A 60 -11.22 24.58 -15.63
C ASP A 60 -10.03 23.83 -16.24
N TYR A 61 -9.54 24.27 -17.38
CA TYR A 61 -8.43 23.68 -18.12
C TYR A 61 -8.60 22.20 -18.50
N SER A 62 -9.82 21.74 -18.71
CA SER A 62 -10.09 20.36 -19.14
C SER A 62 -9.29 20.01 -20.41
N GLY A 63 -8.57 18.87 -20.37
CA GLY A 63 -7.72 18.41 -21.48
C GLY A 63 -6.44 19.21 -21.71
N LYS A 64 -6.10 20.20 -20.85
CA LYS A 64 -4.85 20.95 -20.91
C LYS A 64 -3.81 20.40 -19.96
N HIS A 65 -2.54 20.51 -20.36
CA HIS A 65 -1.39 20.01 -19.63
C HIS A 65 -0.51 21.17 -19.15
N PHE A 66 -0.10 21.11 -17.89
CA PHE A 66 0.85 22.02 -17.23
C PHE A 66 2.04 21.23 -16.74
N LYS A 67 3.22 21.85 -16.79
CA LYS A 67 4.45 21.23 -16.29
C LYS A 67 5.28 22.22 -15.50
N LEU A 68 5.59 21.86 -14.26
CA LEU A 68 6.55 22.59 -13.44
C LEU A 68 7.97 22.31 -13.92
N THR A 69 8.75 23.35 -14.23
CA THR A 69 10.10 23.23 -14.81
C THR A 69 11.21 23.68 -13.87
N ALA A 70 10.88 24.39 -12.79
CA ALA A 70 11.81 24.87 -11.78
C ALA A 70 11.26 24.57 -10.36
N ASP A 71 12.16 24.50 -9.38
CA ASP A 71 11.76 24.50 -7.99
C ASP A 71 11.22 25.90 -7.62
N LEU A 72 10.13 25.95 -6.87
CA LEU A 72 9.50 27.19 -6.42
C LEU A 72 9.68 27.35 -4.92
N THR A 73 10.16 28.54 -4.50
CA THR A 73 10.33 28.87 -3.08
C THR A 73 9.59 30.16 -2.77
N PHE A 74 8.46 30.01 -2.07
CA PHE A 74 7.67 31.15 -1.60
C PHE A 74 8.36 31.80 -0.42
N THR A 75 8.30 33.14 -0.38
CA THR A 75 8.75 33.90 0.78
C THR A 75 7.74 33.78 1.90
N ALA A 76 8.21 33.46 3.11
CA ALA A 76 7.34 33.37 4.27
C ALA A 76 6.54 34.68 4.46
N PRO A 77 5.24 34.60 4.80
CA PRO A 77 4.45 35.80 5.06
C PRO A 77 4.94 36.50 6.34
N VAL A 78 4.65 37.80 6.45
CA VAL A 78 5.06 38.62 7.60
C VAL A 78 4.43 38.15 8.92
N SER A 79 3.25 37.53 8.83
CA SER A 79 2.56 36.88 9.96
C SER A 79 2.15 35.47 9.54
N PRO A 80 2.28 34.47 10.42
CA PRO A 80 1.82 33.11 10.13
C PRO A 80 0.30 33.01 9.96
N GLU A 81 -0.44 34.05 10.32
CA GLU A 81 -1.90 34.16 10.14
C GLU A 81 -2.30 34.66 8.74
N THR A 82 -1.32 35.03 7.89
CA THR A 82 -1.58 35.50 6.53
C THR A 82 -1.13 34.49 5.50
N SER A 83 -1.97 34.24 4.51
CA SER A 83 -1.63 33.38 3.37
C SER A 83 -0.70 34.11 2.40
N ASN A 84 0.27 33.39 1.81
CA ASN A 84 1.10 33.87 0.70
C ASN A 84 0.74 33.18 -0.64
N PHE A 85 -0.27 32.32 -0.62
CA PHE A 85 -0.76 31.59 -1.78
C PHE A 85 -2.28 31.42 -1.69
N THR A 86 -2.96 31.43 -2.82
CA THR A 86 -4.36 31.07 -2.94
C THR A 86 -4.46 29.69 -3.60
N PRO A 87 -5.14 28.71 -2.99
CA PRO A 87 -5.32 27.37 -3.59
C PRO A 87 -5.86 27.42 -5.01
N ILE A 88 -5.40 26.51 -5.85
CA ILE A 88 -5.91 26.34 -7.22
C ILE A 88 -7.24 25.60 -7.16
N GLY A 89 -8.32 26.28 -7.53
CA GLY A 89 -9.68 25.79 -7.34
C GLY A 89 -10.21 26.01 -5.93
N LYS A 90 -11.51 26.03 -5.80
CA LYS A 90 -12.22 26.27 -4.52
C LYS A 90 -13.58 25.62 -4.52
N VAL A 91 -14.06 25.35 -3.33
CA VAL A 91 -15.47 25.02 -3.04
C VAL A 91 -16.01 26.15 -2.19
N GLU A 92 -17.14 26.70 -2.56
CA GLU A 92 -17.86 27.73 -1.80
C GLU A 92 -19.30 27.28 -1.60
N TYR A 93 -19.68 27.08 -0.36
CA TYR A 93 -21.08 26.91 0.03
C TYR A 93 -21.65 28.29 0.37
N ARG A 94 -22.62 28.74 -0.40
CA ARG A 94 -23.35 29.98 -0.11
C ARG A 94 -24.77 29.64 0.30
N ASP A 95 -25.11 29.95 1.54
CA ASP A 95 -26.48 29.99 2.02
C ASP A 95 -26.98 31.43 1.97
N ASP A 96 -27.66 31.79 0.88
CA ASP A 96 -28.28 33.13 0.73
C ASP A 96 -29.77 33.13 1.07
N ASN A 97 -30.20 32.24 1.97
CA ASN A 97 -31.55 32.12 2.54
C ASN A 97 -32.68 31.77 1.55
N GLU A 98 -32.45 31.66 0.27
CA GLU A 98 -33.47 31.27 -0.70
C GLU A 98 -33.11 30.04 -1.54
N THR A 99 -31.82 29.79 -1.78
CA THR A 99 -31.31 28.58 -2.46
C THR A 99 -29.84 28.40 -2.10
N PRO A 100 -29.47 27.31 -1.44
CA PRO A 100 -28.06 27.00 -1.22
C PRO A 100 -27.37 26.93 -2.57
N LEU A 101 -26.43 27.85 -2.84
CA LEU A 101 -25.59 27.82 -4.03
C LEU A 101 -24.30 27.14 -3.68
N TYR A 102 -24.11 25.96 -4.21
CA TYR A 102 -22.82 25.27 -4.24
C TYR A 102 -22.07 25.74 -5.47
N GLU A 103 -21.08 26.60 -5.29
CA GLU A 103 -20.22 27.07 -6.37
C GLU A 103 -18.88 26.36 -6.32
N GLU A 104 -18.66 25.53 -7.33
CA GLU A 104 -17.43 24.76 -7.48
C GLU A 104 -16.57 25.34 -8.59
N LYS A 105 -15.35 25.73 -8.27
CA LYS A 105 -14.29 26.07 -9.22
C LYS A 105 -13.21 25.01 -9.11
N ALA A 106 -13.11 24.14 -10.09
CA ALA A 106 -12.24 22.98 -10.04
C ALA A 106 -11.20 22.99 -11.16
N PHE A 107 -10.00 22.54 -10.84
CA PHE A 107 -9.02 22.21 -11.85
C PHE A 107 -9.34 20.84 -12.48
N LYS A 108 -9.41 20.80 -13.83
CA LYS A 108 -9.73 19.58 -14.61
C LYS A 108 -8.63 19.20 -15.61
N GLY A 109 -7.51 19.92 -15.59
CA GLY A 109 -6.36 19.66 -16.44
C GLY A 109 -5.40 18.61 -15.87
N VAL A 110 -4.25 18.48 -16.49
CA VAL A 110 -3.13 17.68 -16.01
C VAL A 110 -2.03 18.61 -15.51
N PHE A 111 -1.66 18.51 -14.23
CA PHE A 111 -0.53 19.20 -13.63
C PHE A 111 0.59 18.20 -13.30
N ASP A 112 1.71 18.32 -14.02
CA ASP A 112 2.91 17.52 -13.80
C ASP A 112 3.98 18.36 -13.07
N GLY A 113 4.23 18.04 -11.80
CA GLY A 113 5.27 18.66 -11.00
C GLY A 113 6.69 18.37 -11.49
N GLY A 114 6.88 17.43 -12.42
CA GLY A 114 8.19 17.11 -13.01
C GLY A 114 9.25 16.68 -11.99
N GLY A 115 8.85 16.23 -10.81
CA GLY A 115 9.74 15.93 -9.68
C GLY A 115 10.36 17.17 -9.02
N LYS A 116 9.88 18.37 -9.35
CA LYS A 116 10.31 19.63 -8.75
C LYS A 116 9.67 19.86 -7.39
N THR A 117 10.31 20.69 -6.59
CA THR A 117 9.89 21.00 -5.23
C THR A 117 9.20 22.36 -5.16
N ILE A 118 8.06 22.40 -4.51
CA ILE A 118 7.39 23.64 -4.10
C ILE A 118 7.58 23.77 -2.59
N SER A 119 8.07 24.94 -2.15
CA SER A 119 8.37 25.18 -0.74
C SER A 119 7.92 26.56 -0.28
N GLY A 120 7.65 26.69 1.03
CA GLY A 120 7.33 27.96 1.68
C GLY A 120 5.90 28.45 1.48
N ILE A 121 5.01 27.64 0.91
CA ILE A 121 3.58 27.99 0.85
C ILE A 121 3.00 28.01 2.26
N VAL A 122 2.26 29.07 2.56
CA VAL A 122 1.40 29.20 3.73
C VAL A 122 0.00 29.55 3.26
N VAL A 123 -0.94 28.69 3.57
CA VAL A 123 -2.38 28.95 3.45
C VAL A 123 -2.98 28.88 4.85
N ASN A 124 -3.58 29.96 5.29
CA ASN A 124 -4.25 30.03 6.59
C ASN A 124 -5.59 30.73 6.42
N THR A 125 -6.63 29.94 6.33
CA THR A 125 -8.01 30.40 6.11
C THR A 125 -8.95 29.54 6.98
N SER A 126 -9.52 30.13 8.03
CA SER A 126 -10.40 29.40 8.96
C SER A 126 -11.77 29.03 8.39
N ASP A 127 -12.12 29.58 7.26
CA ASP A 127 -13.44 29.53 6.61
C ASP A 127 -13.41 28.93 5.19
N ALA A 128 -12.26 28.50 4.69
CA ALA A 128 -12.19 27.83 3.40
C ALA A 128 -12.49 26.33 3.54
N GLU A 129 -13.39 25.83 2.71
CA GLU A 129 -13.85 24.45 2.73
C GLU A 129 -12.87 23.46 2.10
N ALA A 130 -12.04 23.92 1.15
CA ALA A 130 -11.07 23.06 0.49
C ALA A 130 -9.71 23.76 0.36
N VAL A 131 -8.69 23.24 1.03
CA VAL A 131 -7.36 23.85 1.16
C VAL A 131 -6.24 22.87 0.80
N GLY A 132 -5.30 23.36 -0.04
CA GLY A 132 -4.10 22.64 -0.46
C GLY A 132 -3.33 23.46 -1.48
N LEU A 133 -2.36 22.85 -2.18
CA LEU A 133 -1.84 23.41 -3.42
C LEU A 133 -2.99 23.57 -4.44
N PHE A 134 -3.80 22.51 -4.55
CA PHE A 134 -5.10 22.56 -5.20
C PHE A 134 -6.18 22.53 -4.12
N GLY A 135 -7.10 23.52 -4.13
CA GLY A 135 -8.28 23.47 -3.27
C GLY A 135 -9.24 22.39 -3.78
N ASN A 136 -9.55 22.44 -5.08
CA ASN A 136 -10.49 21.52 -5.69
C ASN A 136 -10.00 20.98 -7.04
N VAL A 137 -10.03 19.67 -7.18
CA VAL A 137 -9.76 18.94 -8.42
C VAL A 137 -10.94 18.07 -8.77
N PHE A 138 -11.45 18.22 -9.98
CA PHE A 138 -12.58 17.43 -10.46
C PHE A 138 -12.22 16.65 -11.72
N TYR A 139 -12.91 15.55 -11.96
CA TYR A 139 -12.73 14.75 -13.18
C TYR A 139 -12.67 15.62 -14.45
N PRO A 140 -11.75 15.40 -15.38
CA PRO A 140 -10.69 14.38 -15.43
C PRO A 140 -9.32 14.87 -14.89
N GLY A 141 -9.31 15.74 -13.89
CA GLY A 141 -8.09 16.35 -13.35
C GLY A 141 -7.05 15.35 -12.85
N ILE A 142 -5.79 15.62 -13.16
CA ILE A 142 -4.63 14.83 -12.74
C ILE A 142 -3.58 15.73 -12.10
N ILE A 143 -3.12 15.37 -10.91
CA ILE A 143 -1.94 15.97 -10.27
C ILE A 143 -0.89 14.87 -10.13
N LYS A 144 0.33 15.11 -10.59
CA LYS A 144 1.39 14.11 -10.49
C LYS A 144 2.78 14.70 -10.28
N ASN A 145 3.68 13.87 -9.68
CA ASN A 145 5.11 14.17 -9.53
C ASN A 145 5.41 15.49 -8.80
N VAL A 146 4.57 15.92 -7.86
CA VAL A 146 4.76 17.15 -7.06
C VAL A 146 5.47 16.79 -5.77
N LYS A 147 6.50 17.57 -5.41
CA LYS A 147 7.15 17.50 -4.09
C LYS A 147 6.90 18.77 -3.30
N MET A 148 6.54 18.64 -2.03
CA MET A 148 6.29 19.77 -1.13
C MET A 148 7.12 19.70 0.13
N THR A 149 7.70 20.85 0.52
CA THR A 149 8.49 20.98 1.75
C THR A 149 8.28 22.38 2.37
N ASN A 150 8.46 22.50 3.69
CA ASN A 150 8.35 23.79 4.41
C ASN A 150 7.03 24.52 4.13
N CYS A 151 5.91 23.82 4.03
CA CYS A 151 4.61 24.39 3.75
C CYS A 151 3.67 24.24 4.94
N SER A 152 2.66 25.11 5.04
CA SER A 152 1.61 25.06 6.05
C SER A 152 0.25 25.29 5.43
N PHE A 153 -0.67 24.38 5.65
CA PHE A 153 -2.03 24.46 5.15
C PHE A 153 -3.01 24.37 6.32
N THR A 154 -3.79 25.43 6.51
CA THR A 154 -4.85 25.49 7.53
C THR A 154 -6.13 25.91 6.86
N GLY A 155 -7.17 25.14 7.06
CA GLY A 155 -8.53 25.36 6.58
C GLY A 155 -9.53 24.76 7.56
N ASN A 156 -10.82 24.76 7.21
CA ASN A 156 -11.84 24.22 8.09
C ASN A 156 -12.25 22.78 7.71
N TYR A 157 -12.49 22.50 6.44
CA TYR A 157 -13.18 21.27 6.05
C TYR A 157 -12.24 20.25 5.38
N CYS A 158 -12.00 20.34 4.10
CA CYS A 158 -11.13 19.42 3.37
C CYS A 158 -9.71 19.99 3.24
N VAL A 159 -8.75 19.53 4.02
CA VAL A 159 -7.40 20.07 4.04
C VAL A 159 -6.37 19.00 3.69
N GLY A 160 -5.62 19.22 2.61
CA GLY A 160 -4.51 18.35 2.20
C GLY A 160 -3.36 19.17 1.64
N ALA A 161 -2.12 18.69 1.76
CA ALA A 161 -1.00 19.46 1.24
C ALA A 161 -1.02 19.57 -0.29
N ILE A 162 -1.40 18.50 -0.98
CA ILE A 162 -1.52 18.47 -2.44
C ILE A 162 -2.92 18.93 -2.88
N CYS A 163 -3.97 18.41 -2.26
CA CYS A 163 -5.34 18.70 -2.66
C CYS A 163 -6.29 18.74 -1.47
N GLY A 164 -7.16 19.74 -1.40
CA GLY A 164 -8.25 19.77 -0.42
C GLY A 164 -9.29 18.70 -0.74
N GLU A 165 -9.98 18.84 -1.86
CA GLU A 165 -10.98 17.88 -2.35
C GLU A 165 -10.60 17.40 -3.77
N CYS A 166 -10.61 16.08 -3.96
CA CYS A 166 -10.43 15.47 -5.27
C CYS A 166 -11.65 14.59 -5.59
N ASN A 167 -12.51 15.08 -6.49
CA ASN A 167 -13.84 14.52 -6.72
C ASN A 167 -14.02 14.05 -8.17
N GLY A 168 -14.55 12.85 -8.35
CA GLY A 168 -14.80 12.24 -9.66
C GLY A 168 -16.21 12.34 -10.18
N GLY A 169 -17.10 12.91 -9.42
CA GLY A 169 -18.52 12.88 -9.77
C GLY A 169 -19.09 11.45 -9.74
N SER A 170 -20.04 11.14 -10.60
CA SER A 170 -20.59 9.78 -10.65
C SER A 170 -19.65 8.81 -11.39
N ALA A 171 -19.26 7.75 -10.74
CA ALA A 171 -18.31 6.74 -11.22
C ALA A 171 -18.77 5.97 -12.47
N GLY A 172 -20.07 5.98 -12.79
CA GLY A 172 -20.63 5.22 -13.91
C GLY A 172 -20.13 5.62 -15.30
N GLU A 173 -19.67 6.85 -15.45
CA GLU A 173 -19.31 7.44 -16.75
C GLU A 173 -17.83 7.37 -17.10
N HIS A 174 -16.93 6.99 -16.15
CA HIS A 174 -15.50 7.27 -16.29
C HIS A 174 -14.57 6.06 -16.08
N LYS A 175 -15.02 4.85 -16.36
CA LYS A 175 -14.36 3.58 -16.02
C LYS A 175 -12.94 3.40 -16.56
N ASP A 176 -12.59 4.06 -17.66
CA ASP A 176 -11.37 3.76 -18.43
C ASP A 176 -10.31 4.87 -18.37
N VAL A 177 -10.55 5.96 -17.65
CA VAL A 177 -9.63 7.11 -17.61
C VAL A 177 -8.90 7.18 -16.29
N GLN A 178 -7.58 7.36 -16.35
CA GLN A 178 -6.76 7.62 -15.15
C GLN A 178 -6.88 9.09 -14.78
N TRP A 179 -7.31 9.39 -13.56
CA TRP A 179 -7.41 10.71 -12.99
C TRP A 179 -7.24 10.63 -11.47
N GLY A 180 -6.88 11.75 -10.84
CA GLY A 180 -6.55 11.79 -9.41
C GLY A 180 -5.13 12.26 -9.12
N ILE A 181 -4.51 11.74 -8.07
CA ILE A 181 -3.22 12.18 -7.53
C ILE A 181 -2.20 11.04 -7.65
N PHE A 182 -1.04 11.31 -8.27
CA PHE A 182 -0.04 10.28 -8.58
C PHE A 182 1.37 10.71 -8.19
N ASP A 183 2.13 9.82 -7.55
CA ASP A 183 3.56 9.96 -7.31
C ASP A 183 3.95 11.31 -6.67
N CYS A 184 3.11 11.81 -5.75
CA CYS A 184 3.35 13.04 -5.02
C CYS A 184 4.04 12.76 -3.67
N GLU A 185 4.93 13.67 -3.25
CA GLU A 185 5.72 13.55 -2.03
C GLU A 185 5.59 14.79 -1.15
N VAL A 186 5.25 14.59 0.13
CA VAL A 186 5.11 15.66 1.13
C VAL A 186 6.08 15.41 2.29
N GLY A 187 6.97 16.37 2.53
CA GLY A 187 8.05 16.26 3.51
C GLY A 187 7.60 16.44 4.96
N SER A 188 8.47 16.05 5.90
CA SER A 188 8.21 16.08 7.36
C SER A 188 8.09 17.49 7.96
N ASN A 189 8.46 18.51 7.24
CA ASN A 189 8.35 19.93 7.61
C ASN A 189 7.13 20.61 6.97
N VAL A 190 6.17 19.84 6.54
CA VAL A 190 4.85 20.30 6.10
C VAL A 190 3.83 20.06 7.22
N THR A 191 2.98 21.04 7.46
CA THR A 191 1.86 20.94 8.39
C THR A 191 0.53 21.05 7.66
N VAL A 192 -0.42 20.20 8.03
CA VAL A 192 -1.78 20.19 7.53
C VAL A 192 -2.73 20.21 8.72
N THR A 193 -3.60 21.21 8.78
CA THR A 193 -4.51 21.39 9.90
C THR A 193 -5.91 21.70 9.42
N ALA A 194 -6.86 20.82 9.73
CA ALA A 194 -8.27 21.16 9.66
C ALA A 194 -8.68 21.79 11.01
N ALA A 195 -8.84 23.12 11.02
CA ALA A 195 -9.10 23.89 12.22
C ALA A 195 -10.61 24.08 12.43
N THR A 196 -11.06 23.98 13.67
CA THR A 196 -12.42 24.38 14.03
C THR A 196 -12.61 25.86 13.74
N SER A 197 -13.70 26.24 13.09
CA SER A 197 -14.09 27.63 12.81
C SER A 197 -15.35 28.01 13.55
N GLY A 198 -15.49 29.31 13.91
CA GLY A 198 -16.62 29.79 14.70
C GLY A 198 -16.44 29.57 16.21
N GLU A 199 -17.43 29.98 16.98
CA GLU A 199 -17.45 29.85 18.45
C GLU A 199 -18.83 29.35 18.92
N GLY A 200 -18.84 28.60 20.04
CA GLY A 200 -20.06 28.14 20.69
C GLY A 200 -20.71 26.95 19.97
N GLU A 201 -22.05 26.89 20.00
CA GLU A 201 -22.84 25.80 19.41
C GLU A 201 -22.85 25.83 17.88
N ASP A 202 -22.47 26.95 17.26
CA ASP A 202 -22.39 27.12 15.81
C ASP A 202 -20.97 26.87 15.28
N ALA A 203 -20.05 26.40 16.14
CA ALA A 203 -18.68 26.09 15.71
C ALA A 203 -18.68 24.89 14.74
N LEU A 204 -18.04 25.08 13.57
CA LEU A 204 -17.81 24.00 12.61
C LEU A 204 -16.53 23.28 12.99
N PRO A 205 -16.58 21.97 13.27
CA PRO A 205 -15.39 21.20 13.56
C PRO A 205 -14.47 21.13 12.33
N GLY A 206 -13.16 20.98 12.56
CA GLY A 206 -12.18 20.80 11.50
C GLY A 206 -12.15 19.36 11.01
N TRP A 207 -12.74 19.09 9.83
CA TRP A 207 -12.89 17.75 9.27
C TRP A 207 -11.96 17.49 8.09
N TYR A 208 -11.70 16.21 7.82
CA TYR A 208 -11.02 15.69 6.63
C TYR A 208 -9.61 16.29 6.40
N ALA A 209 -8.71 16.08 7.36
CA ALA A 209 -7.31 16.44 7.20
C ALA A 209 -6.50 15.25 6.69
N GLY A 210 -5.79 15.42 5.58
CA GLY A 210 -4.90 14.40 5.02
C GLY A 210 -3.56 14.94 4.58
N GLY A 211 -2.49 14.20 4.80
CA GLY A 211 -1.15 14.63 4.42
C GLY A 211 -0.97 14.87 2.92
N ILE A 212 -1.74 14.20 2.09
CA ILE A 212 -1.81 14.39 0.63
C ILE A 212 -3.14 15.05 0.24
N VAL A 213 -4.28 14.51 0.69
CA VAL A 213 -5.61 14.95 0.29
C VAL A 213 -6.57 14.96 1.47
N GLY A 214 -7.38 16.02 1.59
CA GLY A 214 -8.41 16.11 2.61
C GLY A 214 -9.50 15.08 2.37
N ASP A 215 -10.17 15.17 1.22
CA ASP A 215 -11.24 14.25 0.84
C ASP A 215 -11.05 13.71 -0.60
N LEU A 216 -11.08 12.39 -0.73
CA LEU A 216 -10.89 11.67 -1.98
C LEU A 216 -12.16 10.93 -2.37
N LYS A 217 -13.05 11.61 -3.12
CA LYS A 217 -14.34 11.08 -3.53
C LYS A 217 -14.27 10.50 -4.94
N VAL A 218 -14.62 9.23 -5.10
CA VAL A 218 -14.71 8.60 -6.43
C VAL A 218 -13.46 8.87 -7.27
N SER A 219 -12.30 8.98 -6.61
CA SER A 219 -11.00 9.34 -7.17
C SER A 219 -9.94 8.38 -6.67
N ARG A 220 -8.71 8.55 -7.10
CA ARG A 220 -7.59 7.71 -6.63
C ARG A 220 -6.38 8.54 -6.26
N ALA A 221 -5.63 8.04 -5.28
CA ALA A 221 -4.24 8.43 -5.07
C ALA A 221 -3.34 7.19 -5.20
N THR A 222 -2.25 7.32 -5.95
CA THR A 222 -1.35 6.20 -6.23
C THR A 222 0.09 6.63 -6.08
N GLY A 223 0.92 5.82 -5.41
CA GLY A 223 2.35 6.06 -5.26
C GLY A 223 2.72 7.27 -4.41
N CYS A 224 1.77 7.82 -3.63
CA CYS A 224 1.99 9.04 -2.86
C CYS A 224 2.64 8.75 -1.50
N ILE A 225 3.56 9.61 -1.09
CA ILE A 225 4.24 9.51 0.20
C ILE A 225 4.05 10.80 0.97
N SER A 226 3.63 10.71 2.23
CA SER A 226 3.53 11.85 3.14
C SER A 226 4.32 11.60 4.42
N ALA A 227 5.08 12.61 4.84
CA ALA A 227 5.69 12.69 6.15
C ALA A 227 5.16 13.90 6.95
N ALA A 228 4.08 14.53 6.49
CA ALA A 228 3.51 15.73 7.11
C ALA A 228 3.07 15.50 8.55
N THR A 229 3.06 16.57 9.34
CA THR A 229 2.29 16.62 10.59
C THR A 229 0.85 16.97 10.26
N VAL A 230 -0.08 16.07 10.58
CA VAL A 230 -1.51 16.22 10.23
C VAL A 230 -2.35 16.29 11.49
N SER A 231 -3.23 17.30 11.55
CA SER A 231 -4.14 17.50 12.68
C SER A 231 -5.51 18.00 12.25
N GLY A 232 -6.53 17.68 13.05
CA GLY A 232 -7.90 18.11 12.84
C GLY A 232 -8.78 17.75 14.03
N ALA A 233 -10.07 18.06 13.99
CA ALA A 233 -11.01 17.59 14.99
C ALA A 233 -11.36 16.12 14.75
N GLU A 234 -11.77 15.78 13.53
CA GLU A 234 -12.19 14.43 13.13
C GLU A 234 -11.65 14.06 11.74
N TYR A 235 -11.61 12.77 11.41
CA TYR A 235 -11.26 12.23 10.09
C TYR A 235 -9.87 12.66 9.61
N VAL A 236 -8.87 12.31 10.41
CA VAL A 236 -7.48 12.72 10.18
C VAL A 236 -6.65 11.53 9.72
N GLY A 237 -6.04 11.63 8.55
CA GLY A 237 -5.21 10.57 7.99
C GLY A 237 -3.83 11.04 7.54
N GLY A 238 -2.83 10.21 7.64
CA GLY A 238 -1.49 10.54 7.18
C GLY A 238 -1.39 10.77 5.67
N ILE A 239 -2.30 10.17 4.91
CA ILE A 239 -2.44 10.35 3.45
C ILE A 239 -3.75 11.06 3.11
N ALA A 240 -4.89 10.52 3.52
CA ALA A 240 -6.20 11.07 3.21
C ALA A 240 -7.03 11.24 4.49
N GLY A 241 -7.72 12.38 4.63
CA GLY A 241 -8.70 12.58 5.69
C GLY A 241 -9.86 11.61 5.52
N SER A 242 -10.41 11.55 4.30
CA SER A 242 -11.41 10.56 3.93
C SER A 242 -11.19 10.00 2.52
N ILE A 243 -11.68 8.77 2.31
CA ILE A 243 -11.81 8.16 0.99
C ILE A 243 -13.21 7.56 0.85
N SER A 244 -13.84 7.79 -0.29
CA SER A 244 -15.14 7.20 -0.57
C SER A 244 -15.30 6.84 -2.04
N HIS A 245 -16.15 5.88 -2.33
CA HIS A 245 -16.52 5.56 -3.70
C HIS A 245 -18.06 5.53 -3.85
N ASP A 246 -18.54 5.71 -5.07
CA ASP A 246 -19.94 5.59 -5.36
C ASP A 246 -20.40 4.13 -5.22
N LYS A 247 -21.43 3.88 -4.38
CA LYS A 247 -21.98 2.54 -4.13
C LYS A 247 -22.53 1.84 -5.38
N ASP A 248 -22.91 2.61 -6.39
CA ASP A 248 -23.45 2.09 -7.65
C ASP A 248 -22.35 1.64 -8.62
N ALA A 249 -21.08 1.87 -8.28
CA ALA A 249 -19.91 1.51 -9.09
C ALA A 249 -19.23 0.20 -8.63
N ALA A 250 -20.00 -0.83 -8.33
CA ALA A 250 -19.46 -2.14 -7.95
C ALA A 250 -18.40 -2.63 -8.96
N GLY A 251 -17.15 -2.83 -8.49
CA GLY A 251 -16.01 -3.20 -9.31
C GLY A 251 -15.18 -2.03 -9.84
N SER A 252 -15.55 -0.77 -9.58
CA SER A 252 -14.78 0.41 -9.94
C SER A 252 -13.49 0.52 -9.10
N PRO A 253 -12.34 0.92 -9.70
CA PRO A 253 -11.12 1.25 -8.95
C PRO A 253 -11.15 2.65 -8.30
N TYR A 254 -12.25 3.36 -8.37
CA TYR A 254 -12.39 4.73 -7.87
C TYR A 254 -12.65 4.77 -6.36
N GLY A 255 -12.19 5.83 -5.71
CA GLY A 255 -12.15 5.91 -4.24
C GLY A 255 -11.10 4.96 -3.68
N SER A 256 -9.85 5.03 -4.15
CA SER A 256 -8.80 4.10 -3.72
C SER A 256 -7.47 4.79 -3.42
N LEU A 257 -6.79 4.26 -2.39
CA LEU A 257 -5.38 4.50 -2.15
C LEU A 257 -4.58 3.27 -2.62
N THR A 258 -3.63 3.49 -3.53
CA THR A 258 -2.78 2.41 -4.05
C THR A 258 -1.31 2.77 -3.82
N ASP A 259 -0.57 1.90 -3.11
CA ASP A 259 0.85 2.09 -2.78
C ASP A 259 1.15 3.49 -2.20
N CYS A 260 0.23 4.01 -1.36
CA CYS A 260 0.41 5.25 -0.63
C CYS A 260 0.94 4.95 0.77
N PHE A 261 1.94 5.72 1.24
CA PHE A 261 2.59 5.46 2.53
C PHE A 261 2.80 6.72 3.33
N TYR A 262 2.52 6.62 4.63
CA TYR A 262 2.82 7.64 5.60
C TYR A 262 4.12 7.31 6.35
N THR A 263 5.06 8.24 6.35
CA THR A 263 6.36 8.11 7.01
C THR A 263 6.60 9.19 8.06
N GLY A 264 5.57 9.98 8.36
CA GLY A 264 5.59 11.02 9.38
C GLY A 264 5.43 10.48 10.79
N ASN A 265 5.43 11.38 11.76
CA ASN A 265 5.43 11.04 13.19
C ASN A 265 4.14 11.46 13.92
N SER A 266 3.24 12.21 13.28
CA SER A 266 2.08 12.77 13.97
C SER A 266 0.86 12.88 13.06
N VAL A 267 -0.15 12.09 13.41
CA VAL A 267 -1.53 12.20 12.92
C VAL A 267 -2.39 12.32 14.17
N THR A 268 -3.12 13.43 14.32
CA THR A 268 -3.84 13.74 15.57
C THR A 268 -5.26 14.22 15.27
N ALA A 269 -6.26 13.49 15.78
CA ALA A 269 -7.64 13.96 15.88
C ALA A 269 -7.92 14.39 17.33
N THR A 270 -8.47 15.60 17.53
CA THR A 270 -8.70 16.14 18.88
C THR A 270 -9.94 15.55 19.53
N GLU A 271 -10.90 15.08 18.75
CA GLU A 271 -12.16 14.52 19.23
C GLU A 271 -12.16 12.98 19.30
N ASN A 272 -10.99 12.35 19.16
CA ASN A 272 -10.79 10.89 19.21
C ASN A 272 -11.64 10.07 18.22
N LYS A 273 -12.12 10.68 17.16
CA LYS A 273 -12.84 9.98 16.11
C LYS A 273 -11.99 9.90 14.85
N TYR A 274 -11.80 8.69 14.35
CA TYR A 274 -11.27 8.42 13.02
C TYR A 274 -9.91 9.08 12.71
N ALA A 275 -8.91 8.86 13.57
CA ALA A 275 -7.52 9.12 13.25
C ALA A 275 -6.86 7.82 12.76
N GLY A 276 -6.24 7.87 11.58
CA GLY A 276 -5.58 6.71 11.01
C GLY A 276 -4.24 7.02 10.35
N THR A 277 -3.32 6.08 10.39
CA THR A 277 -1.99 6.26 9.79
C THR A 277 -2.08 6.59 8.29
N ILE A 278 -2.97 5.94 7.57
CA ILE A 278 -3.17 6.15 6.13
C ILE A 278 -4.43 7.00 5.87
N VAL A 279 -5.56 6.63 6.45
CA VAL A 279 -6.85 7.25 6.21
C VAL A 279 -7.59 7.48 7.51
N GLY A 280 -8.22 8.65 7.66
CA GLY A 280 -9.05 8.97 8.80
C GLY A 280 -10.41 8.26 8.71
N LEU A 281 -11.13 8.47 7.61
CA LEU A 281 -12.43 7.84 7.34
C LEU A 281 -12.36 7.04 6.04
N ASN A 282 -12.65 5.76 6.11
CA ASN A 282 -12.84 4.94 4.92
C ASN A 282 -14.34 4.67 4.71
N GLY A 283 -14.98 5.45 3.84
CA GLY A 283 -16.39 5.41 3.56
C GLY A 283 -17.06 6.78 3.65
N SER A 284 -18.37 6.79 3.78
CA SER A 284 -19.18 7.97 4.07
C SER A 284 -19.94 7.74 5.37
N VAL A 285 -20.28 8.81 6.05
CA VAL A 285 -21.16 8.80 7.22
C VAL A 285 -22.53 9.34 6.84
N ASP A 286 -23.56 8.91 7.55
CA ASP A 286 -24.90 9.50 7.49
C ASP A 286 -24.99 10.75 8.40
N ASP A 287 -26.17 11.38 8.43
CA ASP A 287 -26.42 12.59 9.25
C ASP A 287 -26.27 12.34 10.77
N ASP A 288 -26.21 11.08 11.20
CA ASP A 288 -26.02 10.66 12.59
C ASP A 288 -24.58 10.13 12.86
N ASP A 289 -23.62 10.41 11.98
CA ASP A 289 -22.22 9.94 12.03
C ASP A 289 -22.02 8.42 12.00
N ASN A 290 -23.00 7.65 11.50
CA ASN A 290 -22.80 6.21 11.32
C ASN A 290 -22.19 5.92 9.94
N LEU A 291 -21.23 5.00 9.89
CA LEU A 291 -20.68 4.54 8.62
C LEU A 291 -21.78 3.93 7.75
N THR A 292 -21.89 4.40 6.52
CA THR A 292 -22.82 3.87 5.54
C THR A 292 -22.18 2.72 4.77
N ASP A 293 -22.80 1.55 4.80
CA ASP A 293 -22.32 0.37 4.07
C ASP A 293 -22.25 0.64 2.56
N GLY A 294 -21.17 0.16 1.95
CA GLY A 294 -21.01 0.13 0.50
C GLY A 294 -20.35 1.36 -0.14
N THR A 295 -19.90 2.32 0.67
CA THR A 295 -19.16 3.50 0.18
C THR A 295 -17.67 3.51 0.52
N ALA A 296 -17.19 2.48 1.24
CA ALA A 296 -15.79 2.35 1.61
C ALA A 296 -14.88 2.27 0.37
N GLY A 297 -13.82 3.08 0.37
CA GLY A 297 -12.78 3.06 -0.65
C GLY A 297 -11.92 1.79 -0.57
N LYS A 298 -11.11 1.57 -1.59
CA LYS A 298 -10.21 0.43 -1.66
C LYS A 298 -8.80 0.81 -1.25
N LEU A 299 -8.27 0.06 -0.30
CA LEU A 299 -6.85 0.11 0.05
C LEU A 299 -6.13 -1.01 -0.70
N VAL A 300 -5.09 -0.64 -1.46
CA VAL A 300 -4.30 -1.58 -2.26
C VAL A 300 -2.83 -1.29 -2.01
N PHE A 301 -2.03 -2.28 -1.65
CA PHE A 301 -0.60 -2.07 -1.52
C PHE A 301 0.21 -3.30 -1.85
N THR A 302 1.48 -3.05 -2.11
CA THR A 302 2.45 -4.05 -2.54
C THR A 302 3.43 -4.34 -1.41
N LEU A 303 3.64 -5.61 -1.12
CA LEU A 303 4.74 -6.12 -0.30
C LEU A 303 5.82 -6.71 -1.20
N LEU A 304 7.07 -6.52 -0.85
CA LEU A 304 8.20 -6.84 -1.70
C LEU A 304 8.84 -8.17 -1.29
N ASP A 305 9.06 -9.07 -2.23
CA ASP A 305 9.79 -10.33 -2.01
C ASP A 305 11.24 -10.08 -1.53
N ASN A 306 11.83 -8.98 -2.02
CA ASN A 306 13.08 -8.45 -1.52
C ASN A 306 12.96 -6.94 -1.34
N ASP A 307 13.03 -6.47 -0.09
CA ASP A 307 12.90 -5.06 0.28
C ASP A 307 14.21 -4.44 0.79
N SER A 308 15.34 -5.15 0.65
CA SER A 308 16.63 -4.74 1.24
C SER A 308 17.16 -3.39 0.75
N GLU A 309 16.74 -2.95 -0.44
CA GLU A 309 17.10 -1.65 -1.03
C GLU A 309 15.89 -0.72 -1.20
N ALA A 310 14.72 -1.09 -0.69
CA ALA A 310 13.51 -0.30 -0.85
C ALA A 310 13.54 0.92 0.08
N ALA A 311 13.17 2.10 -0.45
CA ALA A 311 13.02 3.32 0.34
C ALA A 311 11.97 3.16 1.45
N ILE A 312 10.92 2.39 1.20
CA ILE A 312 9.92 1.97 2.17
C ILE A 312 9.93 0.44 2.23
N ASN A 313 10.42 -0.10 3.32
CA ASN A 313 10.53 -1.54 3.54
C ASN A 313 9.21 -2.19 3.94
N ASN A 314 9.14 -3.53 3.95
CA ASN A 314 7.92 -4.25 4.30
C ASN A 314 7.41 -3.95 5.71
N ALA A 315 8.29 -3.74 6.68
CA ALA A 315 7.87 -3.42 8.04
C ALA A 315 7.10 -2.08 8.10
N THR A 316 7.58 -1.05 7.42
CA THR A 316 6.89 0.23 7.28
C THR A 316 5.59 0.08 6.51
N ARG A 317 5.59 -0.68 5.40
CA ARG A 317 4.38 -0.95 4.61
C ARG A 317 3.30 -1.62 5.46
N LEU A 318 3.66 -2.65 6.23
CA LEU A 318 2.73 -3.35 7.11
C LEU A 318 2.20 -2.46 8.23
N SER A 319 3.07 -1.67 8.88
CA SER A 319 2.64 -0.77 9.96
C SER A 319 1.67 0.32 9.49
N ASN A 320 1.75 0.72 8.22
CA ASN A 320 0.82 1.70 7.64
C ASN A 320 -0.59 1.14 7.45
N TYR A 321 -0.69 -0.14 7.16
CA TYR A 321 -1.97 -0.80 6.87
C TYR A 321 -2.44 -1.74 7.98
N ASP A 322 -1.83 -1.65 9.17
CA ASP A 322 -2.17 -2.50 10.32
C ASP A 322 -3.65 -2.39 10.70
N ASP A 323 -4.28 -3.53 10.94
CA ASP A 323 -5.71 -3.68 11.22
C ASP A 323 -6.66 -3.16 10.11
N LEU A 324 -6.16 -2.81 8.92
CA LEU A 324 -6.99 -2.37 7.81
C LEU A 324 -7.27 -3.51 6.83
N GLU A 325 -8.48 -3.53 6.29
CA GLU A 325 -8.82 -4.39 5.16
C GLU A 325 -8.21 -3.83 3.87
N ALA A 326 -7.45 -4.64 3.16
CA ALA A 326 -6.75 -4.23 1.94
C ALA A 326 -6.64 -5.35 0.91
N ASN A 327 -6.33 -4.96 -0.32
CA ASN A 327 -5.82 -5.87 -1.34
C ASN A 327 -4.29 -5.83 -1.33
N VAL A 328 -3.66 -6.99 -1.17
CA VAL A 328 -2.20 -7.11 -0.98
C VAL A 328 -1.58 -7.90 -2.12
N THR A 329 -0.57 -7.33 -2.78
CA THR A 329 0.22 -8.02 -3.81
C THR A 329 1.63 -8.32 -3.27
N LEU A 330 2.08 -9.58 -3.39
CA LEU A 330 3.47 -9.96 -3.09
C LEU A 330 4.33 -9.82 -4.35
N SER A 331 4.89 -8.64 -4.57
CA SER A 331 5.69 -8.34 -5.77
C SER A 331 7.05 -9.04 -5.75
N GLY A 332 7.41 -9.68 -6.84
CA GLY A 332 8.62 -10.50 -6.99
C GLY A 332 8.47 -11.93 -6.47
N ARG A 333 7.39 -12.26 -5.74
CA ARG A 333 7.11 -13.61 -5.26
C ARG A 333 6.51 -14.46 -6.37
N THR A 334 7.01 -15.69 -6.53
CA THR A 334 6.39 -16.72 -7.37
C THR A 334 5.97 -17.90 -6.49
N LEU A 335 4.74 -18.34 -6.63
CA LEU A 335 4.21 -19.59 -6.08
C LEU A 335 4.14 -20.64 -7.19
N TYR A 336 4.86 -21.74 -7.03
CA TYR A 336 4.93 -22.80 -8.04
C TYR A 336 3.75 -23.75 -7.87
N LYS A 337 2.92 -23.84 -8.90
CA LYS A 337 1.74 -24.72 -8.99
C LYS A 337 2.04 -25.92 -9.90
N ASP A 338 3.14 -26.65 -9.61
CA ASP A 338 3.72 -27.68 -10.44
C ASP A 338 4.00 -28.98 -9.67
N ASN A 339 3.23 -29.26 -8.64
CA ASN A 339 3.43 -30.30 -7.64
C ASN A 339 4.59 -30.06 -6.66
N SER A 340 5.25 -28.88 -6.72
CA SER A 340 6.23 -28.50 -5.72
C SER A 340 5.56 -27.94 -4.46
N TRP A 341 6.16 -28.25 -3.30
CA TRP A 341 5.84 -27.59 -2.06
C TRP A 341 6.42 -26.16 -2.06
N ASN A 342 5.61 -25.21 -1.66
CA ASN A 342 6.05 -23.85 -1.37
C ASN A 342 5.93 -23.59 0.12
N THR A 343 6.79 -22.79 0.70
CA THR A 343 6.59 -22.23 2.04
C THR A 343 5.94 -20.87 1.93
N ILE A 344 4.99 -20.56 2.80
CA ILE A 344 4.35 -19.25 2.90
C ILE A 344 4.22 -18.82 4.37
N CYS A 345 4.36 -17.50 4.59
CA CYS A 345 4.03 -16.84 5.83
C CYS A 345 3.42 -15.49 5.47
N LEU A 346 2.13 -15.32 5.71
CA LEU A 346 1.38 -14.14 5.27
C LEU A 346 1.09 -13.22 6.44
N PRO A 347 1.20 -11.88 6.26
CA PRO A 347 0.90 -10.89 7.28
C PRO A 347 -0.62 -10.59 7.39
N PHE A 348 -1.45 -11.55 7.09
CA PHE A 348 -2.90 -11.49 7.19
C PHE A 348 -3.47 -12.91 7.34
N ALA A 349 -4.60 -13.00 8.00
CA ALA A 349 -5.35 -14.25 8.08
C ALA A 349 -6.20 -14.45 6.82
N MET A 350 -6.49 -15.70 6.50
CA MET A 350 -7.47 -16.08 5.47
C MET A 350 -8.41 -17.15 6.02
N THR A 351 -9.70 -16.89 5.92
CA THR A 351 -10.73 -17.91 6.27
C THR A 351 -10.68 -19.08 5.31
N ALA A 352 -11.32 -20.19 5.66
CA ALA A 352 -11.39 -21.37 4.80
C ALA A 352 -12.04 -21.06 3.43
N GLU A 353 -13.03 -20.15 3.41
CA GLU A 353 -13.65 -19.65 2.19
C GLU A 353 -12.67 -18.85 1.33
N GLN A 354 -11.90 -17.94 1.95
CA GLN A 354 -10.89 -17.16 1.25
C GLN A 354 -9.75 -18.04 0.72
N VAL A 355 -9.27 -19.01 1.50
CA VAL A 355 -8.28 -19.99 1.05
C VAL A 355 -8.80 -20.78 -0.16
N THR A 356 -10.05 -21.25 -0.11
CA THR A 356 -10.66 -21.97 -1.22
C THR A 356 -10.84 -21.09 -2.46
N ALA A 357 -11.29 -19.85 -2.29
CA ALA A 357 -11.59 -18.94 -3.41
C ALA A 357 -10.34 -18.36 -4.06
N GLN A 358 -9.32 -18.00 -3.27
CA GLN A 358 -8.16 -17.24 -3.76
C GLN A 358 -6.91 -18.11 -3.98
N LEU A 359 -6.68 -19.12 -3.15
CA LEU A 359 -5.52 -20.03 -3.25
C LEU A 359 -5.86 -21.36 -3.91
N ALA A 360 -7.01 -21.97 -3.56
CA ALA A 360 -7.44 -23.28 -4.03
C ALA A 360 -6.31 -24.34 -4.00
N PRO A 361 -5.62 -24.56 -2.88
CA PRO A 361 -4.50 -25.49 -2.84
C PRO A 361 -4.97 -26.95 -2.85
N THR A 362 -4.13 -27.84 -3.40
CA THR A 362 -4.33 -29.28 -3.22
C THR A 362 -4.05 -29.71 -1.78
N LYS A 363 -3.04 -29.08 -1.16
CA LYS A 363 -2.65 -29.28 0.23
C LYS A 363 -2.22 -27.96 0.85
N LEU A 364 -2.66 -27.69 2.07
CA LEU A 364 -2.19 -26.63 2.96
C LEU A 364 -1.91 -27.25 4.31
N MET A 365 -0.71 -27.10 4.84
CA MET A 365 -0.29 -27.77 6.07
C MET A 365 0.64 -26.88 6.90
N THR A 366 0.69 -27.14 8.21
CA THR A 366 1.68 -26.52 9.10
C THR A 366 2.40 -27.60 9.91
N LEU A 367 3.57 -27.29 10.46
CA LEU A 367 4.32 -28.20 11.31
C LEU A 367 3.49 -28.55 12.56
N SER A 368 3.37 -29.83 12.89
CA SER A 368 2.69 -30.30 14.10
C SER A 368 3.67 -30.81 15.16
N THR A 369 4.67 -31.60 14.73
CA THR A 369 5.75 -32.07 15.60
C THR A 369 7.05 -32.22 14.84
N ALA A 370 8.17 -32.09 15.54
CA ALA A 370 9.49 -32.41 15.02
C ALA A 370 10.20 -33.31 16.02
N THR A 371 10.67 -34.46 15.57
CA THR A 371 11.33 -35.46 16.43
C THR A 371 12.64 -35.95 15.79
N PHE A 372 13.69 -36.05 16.60
CA PHE A 372 14.98 -36.58 16.19
C PHE A 372 15.24 -37.91 16.92
N ASP A 373 15.46 -38.98 16.17
CA ASP A 373 15.77 -40.30 16.70
C ASP A 373 16.77 -41.01 15.77
N ASP A 374 17.81 -41.61 16.36
CA ASP A 374 18.88 -42.36 15.66
C ASP A 374 19.36 -41.73 14.35
N GLY A 375 19.66 -40.42 14.40
CA GLY A 375 20.17 -39.66 13.25
C GLY A 375 19.12 -39.32 12.19
N THR A 376 17.85 -39.56 12.47
CA THR A 376 16.73 -39.21 11.58
C THR A 376 15.91 -38.09 12.20
N LEU A 377 15.78 -36.95 11.51
CA LEU A 377 14.84 -35.91 11.85
C LEU A 377 13.52 -36.13 11.10
N THR A 378 12.44 -36.26 11.82
CA THR A 378 11.10 -36.37 11.26
C THR A 378 10.32 -35.09 11.53
N LEU A 379 9.89 -34.41 10.46
CA LEU A 379 9.00 -33.25 10.50
C LEU A 379 7.59 -33.71 10.13
N ASN A 380 6.69 -33.70 11.09
CA ASN A 380 5.28 -34.08 10.88
C ASN A 380 4.45 -32.84 10.63
N PHE A 381 3.64 -32.87 9.59
CA PHE A 381 2.73 -31.79 9.22
C PHE A 381 1.29 -32.19 9.42
N ALA A 382 0.46 -31.24 9.83
CA ALA A 382 -0.98 -31.39 9.93
C ALA A 382 -1.69 -30.53 8.89
N ASP A 383 -2.79 -31.05 8.35
CA ASP A 383 -3.65 -30.31 7.42
C ASP A 383 -4.19 -29.02 8.07
N ALA A 384 -4.28 -27.96 7.28
CA ALA A 384 -4.91 -26.71 7.65
C ALA A 384 -5.96 -26.34 6.59
N THR A 385 -7.01 -25.66 7.00
CA THR A 385 -8.07 -25.17 6.10
C THR A 385 -8.07 -23.67 5.98
N GLU A 386 -7.41 -22.98 6.91
CA GLU A 386 -7.30 -21.52 7.00
C GLU A 386 -5.86 -21.11 7.25
N ILE A 387 -5.57 -19.84 7.07
CA ILE A 387 -4.25 -19.24 7.33
C ILE A 387 -4.40 -18.24 8.47
N GLU A 388 -3.60 -18.41 9.52
CA GLU A 388 -3.42 -17.44 10.59
C GLU A 388 -2.32 -16.43 10.18
N ALA A 389 -2.52 -15.14 10.47
CA ALA A 389 -1.49 -14.14 10.22
C ALA A 389 -0.19 -14.47 10.96
N GLY A 390 0.94 -14.38 10.26
CA GLY A 390 2.27 -14.62 10.82
C GLY A 390 2.66 -16.07 11.02
N LYS A 391 1.77 -17.00 10.87
CA LYS A 391 2.07 -18.43 11.03
C LYS A 391 2.64 -19.01 9.74
N PRO A 392 3.71 -19.79 9.79
CA PRO A 392 4.27 -20.44 8.61
C PRO A 392 3.50 -21.67 8.19
N TYR A 393 3.34 -21.84 6.88
CA TYR A 393 2.70 -22.98 6.25
C TYR A 393 3.54 -23.50 5.08
N ILE A 394 3.28 -24.76 4.72
CA ILE A 394 3.65 -25.32 3.42
C ILE A 394 2.36 -25.48 2.60
N ILE A 395 2.47 -25.21 1.32
CA ILE A 395 1.34 -25.21 0.39
C ILE A 395 1.73 -25.86 -0.93
N LYS A 396 0.81 -26.63 -1.52
CA LYS A 396 1.04 -27.37 -2.76
C LYS A 396 -0.19 -27.32 -3.65
N TRP A 397 0.04 -27.26 -4.94
CA TRP A 397 -0.98 -27.41 -5.99
C TRP A 397 -0.59 -28.52 -6.93
N THR A 398 -1.59 -29.25 -7.45
CA THR A 398 -1.41 -30.17 -8.56
C THR A 398 -1.48 -29.38 -9.87
N GLY A 399 -0.49 -29.50 -10.73
CA GLY A 399 -0.45 -28.78 -12.00
C GLY A 399 0.94 -28.65 -12.61
N ASN A 400 1.09 -27.69 -13.50
CA ASN A 400 2.34 -27.38 -14.20
C ASN A 400 2.46 -25.87 -14.50
N THR A 401 1.92 -25.02 -13.64
CA THR A 401 1.87 -23.57 -13.79
C THR A 401 2.59 -22.90 -12.63
N GLU A 402 2.74 -21.60 -12.73
CA GLU A 402 3.24 -20.75 -11.66
C GLU A 402 2.32 -19.53 -11.50
N TRP A 403 2.34 -18.93 -10.31
CA TRP A 403 1.61 -17.71 -9.98
C TRP A 403 2.61 -16.64 -9.53
N GLY A 404 3.01 -15.78 -10.47
CA GLY A 404 3.87 -14.63 -10.19
C GLY A 404 3.08 -13.47 -9.60
N ASN A 405 3.69 -12.76 -8.67
CA ASN A 405 3.08 -11.61 -7.97
C ASN A 405 1.67 -11.92 -7.43
N PRO A 406 1.51 -12.93 -6.57
CA PRO A 406 0.19 -13.30 -6.07
C PRO A 406 -0.48 -12.12 -5.36
N THR A 407 -1.77 -11.91 -5.67
CA THR A 407 -2.60 -10.86 -5.09
C THR A 407 -3.71 -11.48 -4.27
N PHE A 408 -3.91 -10.95 -3.07
CA PHE A 408 -4.93 -11.36 -2.11
C PHE A 408 -5.88 -10.19 -1.90
N THR A 409 -7.19 -10.46 -1.91
CA THR A 409 -8.22 -9.41 -1.84
C THR A 409 -9.03 -9.51 -0.56
N GLY A 410 -9.38 -8.33 0.01
CA GLY A 410 -10.22 -8.25 1.20
C GLY A 410 -9.62 -8.98 2.41
N VAL A 411 -8.32 -8.76 2.66
CA VAL A 411 -7.62 -9.36 3.80
C VAL A 411 -7.29 -8.29 4.84
N THR A 412 -7.49 -8.60 6.12
CA THR A 412 -7.10 -7.70 7.21
C THR A 412 -5.61 -7.86 7.51
N VAL A 413 -4.86 -6.79 7.32
CA VAL A 413 -3.41 -6.77 7.47
C VAL A 413 -3.01 -6.78 8.94
N SER A 414 -1.92 -7.46 9.28
CA SER A 414 -1.31 -7.40 10.60
C SER A 414 0.17 -7.06 10.50
N SER A 415 0.59 -6.04 11.24
CA SER A 415 2.01 -5.68 11.40
C SER A 415 2.72 -6.48 12.48
N ALA A 416 2.01 -7.35 13.20
CA ALA A 416 2.59 -8.21 14.22
C ALA A 416 3.69 -9.12 13.61
N ALA A 417 4.77 -9.31 14.36
CA ALA A 417 5.86 -10.18 13.94
C ALA A 417 5.37 -11.61 13.70
N PRO A 418 5.97 -12.35 12.75
CA PRO A 418 5.66 -13.75 12.54
C PRO A 418 5.78 -14.58 13.83
N THR A 419 4.91 -15.57 13.97
CA THR A 419 4.87 -16.48 15.12
C THR A 419 5.41 -17.85 14.70
N ASP A 420 6.45 -18.29 15.39
CA ASP A 420 7.07 -19.58 15.12
C ASP A 420 6.15 -20.73 15.51
N VAL A 421 6.14 -21.79 14.73
CA VAL A 421 5.59 -23.09 15.16
C VAL A 421 6.71 -23.90 15.79
N THR A 422 6.66 -24.07 17.11
CA THR A 422 7.69 -24.72 17.89
C THR A 422 7.47 -26.23 17.95
N GLY A 423 8.51 -27.01 17.65
CA GLY A 423 8.55 -28.44 17.88
C GLY A 423 9.68 -28.79 18.86
N THR A 424 9.74 -30.05 19.29
CA THR A 424 10.77 -30.51 20.24
C THR A 424 12.17 -30.35 19.64
N ASP A 425 12.40 -30.85 18.43
CA ASP A 425 13.72 -30.95 17.83
C ASP A 425 13.92 -30.01 16.63
N ALA A 426 12.87 -29.34 16.17
CA ALA A 426 12.96 -28.26 15.20
C ALA A 426 11.80 -27.27 15.35
N ASN A 427 12.05 -26.00 15.02
CA ASN A 427 11.05 -24.95 14.89
C ASN A 427 10.83 -24.60 13.43
N PHE A 428 9.63 -24.14 13.11
CA PHE A 428 9.27 -23.63 11.77
C PHE A 428 9.01 -22.14 11.86
N HIS A 429 9.88 -21.34 11.24
CA HIS A 429 9.92 -19.89 11.31
C HIS A 429 9.34 -19.27 10.04
N GLY A 430 8.43 -18.31 10.20
CA GLY A 430 7.94 -17.46 9.12
C GLY A 430 8.74 -16.14 9.06
N ILE A 431 8.80 -15.52 7.87
CA ILE A 431 9.47 -14.22 7.68
C ILE A 431 8.67 -13.30 6.78
N TYR A 432 8.68 -11.98 7.12
CA TYR A 432 8.09 -10.91 6.30
C TYR A 432 9.13 -10.05 5.58
N THR A 433 10.40 -10.23 5.96
CA THR A 433 11.54 -9.53 5.37
C THR A 433 12.61 -10.54 4.96
N PRO A 434 13.49 -10.22 4.01
CA PRO A 434 14.57 -11.10 3.63
C PRO A 434 15.49 -11.46 4.82
N TYR A 435 15.85 -12.71 4.91
CA TYR A 435 16.72 -13.25 5.96
C TYR A 435 18.05 -13.75 5.36
N SER A 436 19.18 -13.14 5.76
CA SER A 436 20.53 -13.64 5.42
C SER A 436 20.96 -14.74 6.38
N THR A 437 21.48 -15.84 5.86
CA THR A 437 21.95 -16.98 6.66
C THR A 437 23.32 -16.74 7.30
N GLY A 438 24.05 -15.71 6.87
CA GLY A 438 25.36 -15.32 7.42
C GLY A 438 26.50 -16.31 7.16
N GLY A 439 26.29 -17.28 6.27
CA GLY A 439 27.29 -18.30 5.92
C GLY A 439 26.76 -19.72 6.01
N GLU A 440 27.69 -20.73 6.15
CA GLU A 440 27.30 -22.12 6.38
C GLU A 440 26.53 -22.25 7.71
N ASN A 441 25.31 -22.83 7.66
CA ASN A 441 24.51 -23.05 8.84
C ASN A 441 23.85 -24.43 8.85
N LYS A 442 24.49 -25.38 9.57
CA LYS A 442 24.05 -26.77 9.68
C LYS A 442 22.91 -26.96 10.72
N SER A 443 22.53 -25.92 11.45
CA SER A 443 21.37 -25.94 12.35
C SER A 443 20.12 -25.33 11.71
N MET A 444 20.16 -25.01 10.42
CA MET A 444 19.07 -24.43 9.66
C MET A 444 18.74 -25.31 8.45
N LEU A 445 17.44 -25.46 8.16
CA LEU A 445 16.95 -26.19 6.99
C LEU A 445 15.95 -25.30 6.22
N TYR A 446 15.94 -25.45 4.90
CA TYR A 446 14.95 -24.82 4.04
C TYR A 446 14.44 -25.78 2.96
N LEU A 447 13.21 -25.56 2.54
CA LEU A 447 12.61 -26.30 1.44
C LEU A 447 13.04 -25.65 0.11
N GLY A 448 13.67 -26.43 -0.74
CA GLY A 448 14.15 -25.97 -2.06
C GLY A 448 13.49 -26.71 -3.21
N ALA A 449 14.16 -26.67 -4.36
CA ALA A 449 13.69 -27.32 -5.58
C ALA A 449 13.47 -28.82 -5.41
N GLU A 450 12.58 -29.39 -6.22
CA GLU A 450 12.27 -30.83 -6.23
C GLU A 450 11.73 -31.38 -4.89
N ASN A 451 11.13 -30.52 -4.07
CA ASN A 451 10.62 -30.85 -2.73
C ASN A 451 11.72 -31.40 -1.78
N LYS A 452 12.95 -30.92 -1.96
CA LYS A 452 14.10 -31.33 -1.15
C LYS A 452 14.35 -30.36 -0.01
N ILE A 453 14.88 -30.90 1.10
CA ILE A 453 15.39 -30.12 2.23
C ILE A 453 16.88 -29.86 2.02
N TYR A 454 17.28 -28.63 2.23
CA TYR A 454 18.66 -28.16 2.13
C TYR A 454 19.08 -27.46 3.42
N TYR A 455 20.37 -27.39 3.67
CA TYR A 455 20.95 -26.46 4.65
C TYR A 455 21.82 -25.42 3.94
N PRO A 456 21.96 -24.19 4.46
CA PRO A 456 22.86 -23.19 3.89
C PRO A 456 24.32 -23.66 4.00
N ASN A 457 25.01 -23.83 2.88
CA ASN A 457 26.43 -24.15 2.83
C ASN A 457 27.32 -22.94 2.56
N ALA A 458 26.74 -21.81 2.31
CA ALA A 458 27.31 -20.48 2.13
C ALA A 458 26.30 -19.44 2.56
N ASP A 459 26.72 -18.18 2.59
CA ASP A 459 25.76 -17.09 2.79
C ASP A 459 24.75 -17.05 1.64
N MET A 460 23.47 -17.04 2.01
CA MET A 460 22.35 -16.92 1.08
C MET A 460 21.22 -16.12 1.74
N THR A 461 20.35 -15.58 0.92
CA THR A 461 19.16 -14.86 1.38
C THR A 461 17.91 -15.69 1.11
N ILE A 462 17.10 -15.90 2.15
CA ILE A 462 15.73 -16.36 2.02
C ILE A 462 14.88 -15.10 1.90
N ASN A 463 14.23 -14.91 0.76
CA ASN A 463 13.39 -13.75 0.51
C ASN A 463 12.12 -13.76 1.40
N ALA A 464 11.42 -12.63 1.48
CA ALA A 464 10.25 -12.42 2.33
C ALA A 464 9.08 -13.39 2.03
N PHE A 465 8.16 -13.48 2.97
CA PHE A 465 6.91 -14.27 2.90
C PHE A 465 7.13 -15.76 2.66
N ARG A 466 8.27 -16.25 3.17
CA ARG A 466 8.65 -17.68 3.18
C ARG A 466 8.79 -18.19 4.60
N ALA A 467 9.20 -19.45 4.71
CA ALA A 467 9.51 -20.05 5.98
C ALA A 467 10.69 -21.03 5.87
N TYR A 468 11.36 -21.24 6.99
CA TYR A 468 12.49 -22.16 7.14
C TYR A 468 12.45 -22.85 8.51
N PHE A 469 13.30 -23.86 8.72
CA PHE A 469 13.38 -24.58 9.99
C PHE A 469 14.69 -24.29 10.69
N THR A 470 14.67 -24.25 12.03
CA THR A 470 15.89 -24.33 12.85
C THR A 470 15.85 -25.61 13.67
N LEU A 471 17.02 -26.24 13.82
CA LEU A 471 17.19 -27.44 14.61
C LEU A 471 17.45 -27.05 16.07
N ASN A 472 16.77 -27.72 17.00
CA ASN A 472 16.86 -27.51 18.43
C ASN A 472 17.87 -28.48 19.07
N ASN A 473 18.08 -28.36 20.38
CA ASN A 473 18.83 -29.31 21.22
C ASN A 473 20.26 -29.61 20.75
N GLY A 474 20.88 -28.65 20.00
CA GLY A 474 22.22 -28.82 19.46
C GLY A 474 22.30 -29.79 18.27
N ILE A 475 21.18 -30.19 17.71
CA ILE A 475 21.12 -31.00 16.48
C ILE A 475 21.67 -30.17 15.32
N THR A 476 22.53 -30.80 14.52
CA THR A 476 23.04 -30.21 13.27
C THR A 476 23.04 -31.26 12.15
N VAL A 477 23.09 -30.81 10.91
CA VAL A 477 23.21 -31.72 9.76
C VAL A 477 24.62 -32.34 9.72
N GLY A 478 24.72 -33.64 9.59
CA GLY A 478 25.99 -34.36 9.47
C GLY A 478 25.89 -35.85 9.79
N ASP A 479 27.02 -36.55 9.76
CA ASP A 479 27.12 -38.01 9.87
C ASP A 479 27.48 -38.52 11.27
N LEU A 480 27.71 -37.62 12.24
CA LEU A 480 28.03 -38.02 13.61
C LEU A 480 26.76 -38.49 14.35
N PRO A 481 26.88 -39.30 15.43
CA PRO A 481 25.74 -39.91 16.11
C PRO A 481 24.68 -38.91 16.64
N GLN A 482 25.09 -37.67 16.95
CA GLN A 482 24.21 -36.60 17.43
C GLN A 482 23.74 -35.66 16.30
N GLN A 483 24.01 -36.01 15.05
CA GLN A 483 23.70 -35.21 13.88
C GLN A 483 22.62 -35.87 13.04
N ALA A 484 21.75 -35.01 12.43
CA ALA A 484 20.74 -35.45 11.48
C ALA A 484 21.42 -35.80 10.13
N ARG A 485 21.38 -37.06 9.78
CA ARG A 485 21.87 -37.62 8.51
C ARG A 485 20.75 -38.00 7.57
N ALA A 486 19.52 -38.11 8.11
CA ALA A 486 18.33 -38.41 7.35
C ALA A 486 17.18 -37.49 7.76
N PHE A 487 16.31 -37.19 6.81
CA PHE A 487 15.18 -36.30 6.99
C PHE A 487 13.92 -36.94 6.42
N VAL A 488 12.84 -36.87 7.18
CA VAL A 488 11.52 -37.35 6.78
C VAL A 488 10.54 -36.18 6.87
N LEU A 489 9.90 -35.86 5.75
CA LEU A 489 8.74 -34.98 5.73
C LEU A 489 7.50 -35.87 5.72
N ASN A 490 6.73 -35.85 6.79
CA ASN A 490 5.53 -36.66 6.95
C ASN A 490 4.29 -35.78 6.74
N PHE A 491 3.57 -36.05 5.66
CA PHE A 491 2.34 -35.35 5.25
C PHE A 491 1.09 -36.21 5.48
N GLY A 492 1.10 -37.11 6.46
CA GLY A 492 0.02 -38.05 6.74
C GLY A 492 0.04 -39.24 5.78
N ASP A 493 -0.88 -39.28 4.81
CA ASP A 493 -1.01 -40.39 3.85
C ASP A 493 0.17 -40.48 2.87
N GLU A 494 0.94 -39.41 2.70
CA GLU A 494 2.14 -39.36 1.88
C GLU A 494 3.37 -39.02 2.76
N SER A 495 4.21 -40.01 3.02
CA SER A 495 5.53 -39.75 3.64
C SER A 495 6.63 -39.74 2.58
N THR A 496 7.53 -38.76 2.66
CA THR A 496 8.75 -38.78 1.87
C THR A 496 9.78 -39.66 2.57
N GLY A 497 10.43 -40.54 1.80
CA GLY A 497 11.38 -41.52 2.37
C GLY A 497 12.68 -40.89 2.85
N ILE A 498 13.47 -41.69 3.52
CA ILE A 498 14.76 -41.38 4.13
C ILE A 498 15.81 -41.10 3.06
N VAL A 499 16.62 -40.04 3.26
CA VAL A 499 17.78 -39.76 2.43
C VAL A 499 19.00 -39.48 3.27
N ASN A 500 20.12 -40.10 2.92
CA ASN A 500 21.43 -39.80 3.47
C ASN A 500 21.92 -38.45 2.94
N ALA A 501 22.49 -37.63 3.81
CA ALA A 501 23.21 -36.43 3.40
C ALA A 501 24.50 -36.82 2.71
N GLU A 502 24.57 -36.76 1.38
CA GLU A 502 25.84 -36.78 0.68
C GLU A 502 26.49 -35.38 0.75
N ALA A 503 27.84 -35.37 0.75
CA ALA A 503 28.68 -34.20 1.03
C ALA A 503 28.61 -33.04 0.02
N ASN A 504 27.58 -32.95 -0.79
CA ASN A 504 27.32 -31.89 -1.74
C ASN A 504 25.90 -31.31 -1.54
N SER A 505 25.74 -30.44 -0.56
CA SER A 505 24.73 -29.38 -0.45
C SER A 505 23.24 -29.70 -0.70
N SER A 506 22.81 -30.90 -1.05
CA SER A 506 21.41 -31.25 -1.25
C SER A 506 21.05 -32.57 -0.59
N LEU A 507 20.05 -32.55 0.24
CA LEU A 507 19.41 -33.71 0.81
C LEU A 507 18.34 -34.19 -0.16
N PHE A 508 18.41 -35.47 -0.59
CA PHE A 508 17.41 -36.03 -1.48
C PHE A 508 16.22 -36.56 -0.73
N ILE A 509 15.04 -36.17 -1.17
CA ILE A 509 13.78 -36.78 -0.71
C ILE A 509 13.35 -37.80 -1.74
N LEU A 510 13.34 -39.09 -1.35
CA LEU A 510 12.73 -40.13 -2.17
C LEU A 510 11.23 -40.19 -1.89
N HIS A 511 10.43 -39.95 -2.92
CA HIS A 511 9.01 -40.30 -2.86
C HIS A 511 8.90 -41.82 -2.79
N SER A 512 8.52 -42.36 -1.64
CA SER A 512 8.10 -43.76 -1.57
C SER A 512 6.59 -43.79 -1.38
N SER A 513 5.88 -44.29 -2.38
CA SER A 513 4.53 -44.80 -2.13
C SER A 513 4.62 -45.91 -1.08
N LEU A 514 3.78 -45.86 -0.07
CA LEU A 514 3.78 -46.74 1.13
C LEU A 514 3.77 -48.25 0.88
N ASN A 515 3.93 -48.75 -0.34
CA ASN A 515 3.96 -50.15 -0.69
C ASN A 515 5.04 -50.56 -1.71
N GLU A 516 6.10 -49.76 -1.86
CA GLU A 516 7.17 -50.09 -2.79
C GLU A 516 8.20 -51.03 -2.16
N TRP A 517 8.62 -52.06 -2.93
CA TRP A 517 9.60 -53.03 -2.55
C TRP A 517 10.88 -52.83 -3.34
N TYR A 518 12.02 -52.93 -2.65
CA TYR A 518 13.35 -52.82 -3.25
C TYR A 518 14.25 -53.99 -2.86
N THR A 519 15.14 -54.37 -3.74
CA THR A 519 16.25 -55.23 -3.42
C THR A 519 17.30 -54.51 -2.57
N LEU A 520 18.21 -55.23 -1.89
CA LEU A 520 19.26 -54.62 -1.06
C LEU A 520 20.24 -53.71 -1.84
N ASP A 521 20.35 -53.90 -3.15
CA ASP A 521 21.13 -53.09 -4.08
C ASP A 521 20.32 -51.91 -4.65
N GLY A 522 19.11 -51.62 -4.08
CA GLY A 522 18.32 -50.41 -4.39
C GLY A 522 17.44 -50.51 -5.64
N ARG A 523 17.31 -51.68 -6.27
CA ARG A 523 16.47 -51.85 -7.44
C ARG A 523 15.02 -52.01 -7.03
N ARG A 524 14.12 -51.17 -7.55
CA ARG A 524 12.68 -51.19 -7.34
C ARG A 524 12.06 -52.48 -7.93
N LEU A 525 11.16 -53.08 -7.16
CA LEU A 525 10.36 -54.22 -7.57
C LEU A 525 8.93 -53.80 -7.90
N THR A 526 8.27 -54.50 -8.82
CA THR A 526 6.90 -54.18 -9.28
C THR A 526 5.82 -54.59 -8.27
N GLY A 527 6.20 -55.10 -7.10
CA GLY A 527 5.31 -55.49 -6.04
C GLY A 527 6.00 -56.30 -4.96
N LYS A 528 5.27 -56.84 -3.98
CA LYS A 528 5.80 -57.68 -2.91
C LYS A 528 6.56 -58.87 -3.50
N PRO A 529 7.85 -59.05 -3.16
CA PRO A 529 8.62 -60.15 -3.68
C PRO A 529 8.09 -61.49 -3.20
N SER A 530 8.05 -62.46 -4.11
CA SER A 530 7.61 -63.83 -3.84
C SER A 530 8.79 -64.80 -3.62
N ARG A 531 10.05 -64.34 -3.85
CA ARG A 531 11.26 -65.13 -3.59
C ARG A 531 11.78 -64.90 -2.17
N ALA A 532 12.22 -65.97 -1.51
CA ALA A 532 12.91 -65.86 -0.24
C ALA A 532 14.15 -64.95 -0.38
N GLY A 533 14.31 -64.02 0.52
CA GLY A 533 15.39 -63.03 0.49
C GLY A 533 15.18 -61.88 1.44
N VAL A 534 16.16 -60.95 1.50
CA VAL A 534 16.05 -59.72 2.26
C VAL A 534 15.74 -58.58 1.30
N TYR A 535 14.70 -57.82 1.60
CA TYR A 535 14.19 -56.74 0.78
C TYR A 535 13.99 -55.48 1.64
N ILE A 536 13.83 -54.37 1.02
CA ILE A 536 13.48 -53.12 1.68
C ILE A 536 12.02 -52.80 1.31
N ASN A 537 11.20 -52.57 2.33
CA ASN A 537 9.85 -52.05 2.17
C ASN A 537 9.61 -51.01 3.26
N ASN A 538 9.20 -49.81 2.86
CA ASN A 538 9.02 -48.66 3.77
C ASN A 538 10.29 -48.36 4.60
N GLY A 539 11.46 -48.40 3.97
CA GLY A 539 12.73 -48.14 4.63
C GLY A 539 13.22 -49.22 5.61
N LYS A 540 12.42 -50.31 5.81
CA LYS A 540 12.77 -51.42 6.71
C LYS A 540 13.22 -52.65 5.94
N LYS A 541 14.25 -53.32 6.48
CA LYS A 541 14.68 -54.66 5.97
C LYS A 541 13.62 -55.69 6.37
N ILE A 542 13.06 -56.35 5.37
CA ILE A 542 12.06 -57.40 5.54
C ILE A 542 12.60 -58.71 4.97
N VAL A 543 12.58 -59.75 5.77
CA VAL A 543 12.93 -61.10 5.35
C VAL A 543 11.71 -61.82 4.84
N ILE A 544 11.67 -62.14 3.55
CA ILE A 544 10.69 -63.04 2.96
C ILE A 544 11.28 -64.44 3.05
N LYS A 545 10.55 -65.34 3.73
CA LYS A 545 10.94 -66.76 3.90
C LYS A 545 10.39 -67.63 2.79
#